data_86a18f90c6b8ae7330a26c630040ef31
#
_entry.id   86a18f90c6b8ae7330a26c630040ef31
#
_cell.length_a   1.000
_cell.length_b   1.000
_cell.length_c   1.000
_cell.angle_alpha   90.00
_cell.angle_beta   90.00
_cell.angle_gamma   90.00
#
_symmetry.space_group_name_H-M   'P 1'
#
loop_
_entity.id
_entity.type
_entity.pdbx_description
1 polymer ?
#
loop_
_entity_poly.entity_id
_entity_poly.type
_entity_poly.pdbx_seq_one_letter_code
_entity_poly.pdbx_strand_id
1 'polypeptide(L)'
;METIAKKVVQNWAAKGYISDDEVEMCLYNLIRHTFTVAVLCVLTVAGALLGEWGNTIVLILSILFLRTFTNGYHCKSCVACIFLSLAVTLLSLHIVPLLNFITALILMFVGSSIILAIAPTNSPQMHLTETEMTAMRKHVRILSLIHISE
;
A
#
# COMPACT_ATOMS: atom_id res chain seq x y z
N MET A 1 -16.19 9.72 -9.16
CA MET A 1 -14.78 9.50 -9.56
C MET A 1 -14.67 8.46 -10.67
N GLU A 2 -15.31 7.32 -10.54
CA GLU A 2 -15.30 6.26 -11.56
C GLU A 2 -15.72 6.74 -12.96
N THR A 3 -16.79 7.57 -13.05
CA THR A 3 -17.28 8.14 -14.30
C THR A 3 -16.24 9.01 -15.02
N ILE A 4 -15.45 9.77 -14.25
CA ILE A 4 -14.39 10.63 -14.80
C ILE A 4 -13.22 9.77 -15.29
N ALA A 5 -12.78 8.82 -14.46
CA ALA A 5 -11.71 7.89 -14.82
C ALA A 5 -12.07 7.10 -16.10
N LYS A 6 -13.31 6.63 -16.21
CA LYS A 6 -13.82 5.93 -17.38
C LYS A 6 -13.75 6.78 -18.64
N LYS A 7 -14.16 8.05 -18.56
CA LYS A 7 -14.05 8.99 -19.70
C LYS A 7 -12.60 9.23 -20.12
N VAL A 8 -11.68 9.36 -19.15
CA VAL A 8 -10.26 9.57 -19.44
C VAL A 8 -9.67 8.37 -20.15
N VAL A 9 -9.90 7.16 -19.64
CA VAL A 9 -9.38 5.93 -20.24
C VAL A 9 -9.98 5.67 -21.61
N GLN A 10 -11.28 5.90 -21.80
CA GLN A 10 -11.92 5.80 -23.11
C GLN A 10 -11.36 6.80 -24.12
N ASN A 11 -11.01 8.01 -23.69
CA ASN A 11 -10.34 8.99 -24.55
C ASN A 11 -8.92 8.54 -24.95
N TRP A 12 -8.20 7.86 -24.05
CA TRP A 12 -6.89 7.28 -24.36
C TRP A 12 -6.99 6.13 -25.36
N ALA A 13 -7.98 5.25 -25.21
CA ALA A 13 -8.25 4.19 -26.20
C ALA A 13 -8.63 4.79 -27.57
N ALA A 14 -9.53 5.78 -27.62
CA ALA A 14 -9.93 6.46 -28.85
C ALA A 14 -8.78 7.16 -29.58
N LYS A 15 -7.72 7.56 -28.84
CA LYS A 15 -6.50 8.16 -29.40
C LYS A 15 -5.42 7.12 -29.74
N GLY A 16 -5.68 5.83 -29.51
CA GLY A 16 -4.72 4.74 -29.79
C GLY A 16 -3.53 4.67 -28.83
N TYR A 17 -3.61 5.30 -27.63
CA TYR A 17 -2.55 5.21 -26.61
C TYR A 17 -2.58 3.89 -25.85
N ILE A 18 -3.74 3.24 -25.78
CA ILE A 18 -3.94 1.94 -25.14
C ILE A 18 -4.79 1.07 -26.05
N SER A 19 -4.56 -0.25 -26.03
CA SER A 19 -5.40 -1.21 -26.75
C SER A 19 -6.73 -1.43 -26.02
N ASP A 20 -7.75 -1.89 -26.76
CA ASP A 20 -9.08 -2.15 -26.18
C ASP A 20 -9.02 -3.20 -25.07
N ASP A 21 -8.11 -4.17 -25.15
CA ASP A 21 -7.89 -5.22 -24.15
C ASP A 21 -7.30 -4.65 -22.83
N GLU A 22 -6.62 -3.51 -22.90
CA GLU A 22 -5.97 -2.88 -21.72
C GLU A 22 -6.86 -1.86 -21.00
N VAL A 23 -8.00 -1.49 -21.58
CA VAL A 23 -8.92 -0.45 -21.07
C VAL A 23 -9.34 -0.75 -19.62
N GLU A 24 -9.73 -1.99 -19.34
CA GLU A 24 -10.22 -2.38 -18.01
C GLU A 24 -9.10 -2.34 -16.95
N MET A 25 -7.92 -2.84 -17.29
CA MET A 25 -6.74 -2.80 -16.44
C MET A 25 -6.27 -1.37 -16.19
N CYS A 26 -6.26 -0.53 -17.22
CA CYS A 26 -5.89 0.87 -17.13
C CYS A 26 -6.87 1.67 -16.26
N LEU A 27 -8.18 1.42 -16.40
CA LEU A 27 -9.22 2.01 -15.56
C LEU A 27 -9.04 1.63 -14.08
N TYR A 28 -8.83 0.35 -13.80
CA TYR A 28 -8.57 -0.13 -12.45
C TYR A 28 -7.34 0.55 -11.82
N ASN A 29 -6.23 0.59 -12.56
CA ASN A 29 -5.00 1.21 -12.10
C ASN A 29 -5.16 2.72 -11.86
N LEU A 30 -5.83 3.44 -12.75
CA LEU A 30 -6.09 4.88 -12.61
C LEU A 30 -6.91 5.18 -11.34
N ILE A 31 -7.99 4.44 -11.12
CA ILE A 31 -8.82 4.58 -9.91
C ILE A 31 -7.98 4.28 -8.66
N ARG A 32 -7.23 3.18 -8.67
CA ARG A 32 -6.38 2.78 -7.54
C ARG A 32 -5.33 3.84 -7.21
N HIS A 33 -4.62 4.38 -8.20
CA HIS A 33 -3.61 5.42 -7.97
C HIS A 33 -4.23 6.71 -7.45
N THR A 34 -5.35 7.15 -8.03
CA THR A 34 -6.07 8.34 -7.57
C THR A 34 -6.47 8.21 -6.09
N PHE A 35 -6.98 7.05 -5.70
CA PHE A 35 -7.30 6.77 -4.31
C PHE A 35 -6.08 6.77 -3.40
N THR A 36 -4.99 6.16 -3.82
CA THR A 36 -3.74 6.15 -3.05
C THR A 36 -3.26 7.57 -2.80
N VAL A 37 -3.22 8.41 -3.83
CA VAL A 37 -2.83 9.83 -3.68
C VAL A 37 -3.77 10.58 -2.73
N ALA A 38 -5.09 10.38 -2.85
CA ALA A 38 -6.05 11.00 -1.94
C ALA A 38 -5.82 10.61 -0.47
N VAL A 39 -5.59 9.31 -0.20
CA VAL A 39 -5.26 8.82 1.15
C VAL A 39 -3.97 9.45 1.66
N LEU A 40 -2.92 9.50 0.85
CA LEU A 40 -1.65 10.11 1.23
C LEU A 40 -1.79 11.60 1.57
N CYS A 41 -2.56 12.35 0.81
CA CYS A 41 -2.85 13.76 1.10
C CYS A 41 -3.58 13.89 2.46
N VAL A 42 -4.60 13.07 2.72
CA VAL A 42 -5.34 13.10 3.99
C VAL A 42 -4.43 12.77 5.18
N LEU A 43 -3.59 11.73 5.05
CA LEU A 43 -2.66 11.33 6.10
C LEU A 43 -1.60 12.40 6.37
N THR A 44 -1.06 13.02 5.32
CA THR A 44 -0.07 14.08 5.44
C THR A 44 -0.67 15.31 6.15
N VAL A 45 -1.88 15.72 5.78
CA VAL A 45 -2.59 16.82 6.45
C VAL A 45 -2.88 16.47 7.90
N ALA A 46 -3.36 15.27 8.19
CA ALA A 46 -3.62 14.83 9.57
C ALA A 46 -2.35 14.86 10.42
N GLY A 47 -1.23 14.35 9.91
CA GLY A 47 0.06 14.38 10.60
C GLY A 47 0.58 15.81 10.83
N ALA A 48 0.39 16.70 9.87
CA ALA A 48 0.74 18.11 10.01
C ALA A 48 -0.08 18.82 11.11
N LEU A 49 -1.39 18.54 11.16
CA LEU A 49 -2.29 19.10 12.19
C LEU A 49 -1.95 18.60 13.60
N LEU A 50 -1.41 17.39 13.71
CA LEU A 50 -0.96 16.83 15.00
C LEU A 50 0.45 17.29 15.40
N GLY A 51 1.15 18.06 14.57
CA GLY A 51 2.54 18.45 14.80
C GLY A 51 3.57 17.33 14.58
N GLU A 52 3.14 16.18 14.05
CA GLU A 52 3.94 14.96 13.87
C GLU A 52 4.35 14.75 12.39
N TRP A 53 4.66 15.85 11.72
CA TRP A 53 4.98 15.85 10.28
C TRP A 53 6.07 14.85 9.90
N GLY A 54 7.22 14.90 10.59
CA GLY A 54 8.37 14.03 10.27
C GLY A 54 8.06 12.55 10.44
N ASN A 55 7.47 12.19 11.59
CA ASN A 55 7.09 10.82 11.89
C ASN A 55 6.02 10.29 10.93
N THR A 56 5.09 11.15 10.52
CA THR A 56 4.05 10.82 9.54
C THR A 56 4.65 10.51 8.17
N ILE A 57 5.61 11.30 7.69
CA ILE A 57 6.28 11.05 6.41
C ILE A 57 7.02 9.71 6.45
N VAL A 58 7.81 9.45 7.49
CA VAL A 58 8.54 8.19 7.65
C VAL A 58 7.57 7.01 7.66
N LEU A 59 6.47 7.10 8.40
CA LEU A 59 5.44 6.06 8.45
C LEU A 59 4.78 5.82 7.09
N ILE A 60 4.41 6.88 6.37
CA ILE A 60 3.84 6.80 5.02
C ILE A 60 4.82 6.11 4.06
N LEU A 61 6.08 6.52 4.05
CA LEU A 61 7.10 5.93 3.18
C LEU A 61 7.30 4.45 3.51
N SER A 62 7.35 4.09 4.80
CA SER A 62 7.47 2.70 5.25
C SER A 62 6.29 1.85 4.80
N ILE A 63 5.06 2.35 4.95
CA ILE A 63 3.84 1.64 4.52
C ILE A 63 3.82 1.48 2.99
N LEU A 64 4.17 2.53 2.23
CA LEU A 64 4.23 2.46 0.77
C LEU A 64 5.26 1.45 0.30
N PHE A 65 6.46 1.49 0.87
CA PHE A 65 7.52 0.55 0.57
C PHE A 65 7.08 -0.90 0.85
N LEU A 66 6.57 -1.15 2.05
CA LEU A 66 6.06 -2.47 2.43
C LEU A 66 4.96 -2.94 1.47
N ARG A 67 4.00 -2.08 1.15
CA ARG A 67 2.86 -2.39 0.28
C ARG A 67 3.28 -2.72 -1.15
N THR A 68 4.35 -2.11 -1.67
CA THR A 68 4.87 -2.41 -3.00
C THR A 68 5.30 -3.87 -3.13
N PHE A 69 5.83 -4.45 -2.06
CA PHE A 69 6.34 -5.83 -2.08
C PHE A 69 5.36 -6.87 -1.54
N THR A 70 4.45 -6.48 -0.65
CA THR A 70 3.51 -7.43 -0.03
C THR A 70 2.16 -7.50 -0.72
N ASN A 71 1.91 -6.61 -1.67
CA ASN A 71 0.64 -6.51 -2.39
C ASN A 71 -0.58 -6.38 -1.47
N GLY A 72 -0.46 -5.56 -0.44
CA GLY A 72 -1.30 -5.41 0.74
C GLY A 72 -2.81 -5.57 0.54
N TYR A 73 -3.51 -5.83 1.63
CA TYR A 73 -4.96 -5.99 1.67
C TYR A 73 -5.70 -4.74 1.18
N HIS A 74 -6.65 -4.94 0.26
CA HIS A 74 -7.57 -3.93 -0.22
C HIS A 74 -8.97 -4.18 0.32
N CYS A 75 -9.55 -3.19 0.98
CA CYS A 75 -10.96 -3.24 1.39
C CYS A 75 -11.86 -3.23 0.15
N LYS A 76 -13.01 -3.92 0.24
CA LYS A 76 -14.03 -3.89 -0.82
C LYS A 76 -14.57 -2.48 -1.09
N SER A 77 -14.55 -1.60 -0.07
CA SER A 77 -14.97 -0.21 -0.17
C SER A 77 -13.77 0.73 -0.05
N CYS A 78 -13.67 1.69 -0.96
CA CYS A 78 -12.65 2.74 -0.91
C CYS A 78 -12.72 3.57 0.38
N VAL A 79 -13.93 3.86 0.85
CA VAL A 79 -14.16 4.60 2.09
C VAL A 79 -13.62 3.83 3.29
N ALA A 80 -13.89 2.53 3.37
CA ALA A 80 -13.35 1.66 4.42
C ALA A 80 -11.81 1.62 4.39
N CYS A 81 -11.20 1.66 3.21
CA CYS A 81 -9.74 1.70 3.06
C CYS A 81 -9.15 3.00 3.61
N ILE A 82 -9.79 4.15 3.37
CA ILE A 82 -9.37 5.46 3.90
C ILE A 82 -9.46 5.45 5.43
N PHE A 83 -10.60 5.04 5.99
CA PHE A 83 -10.78 4.98 7.44
C PHE A 83 -9.80 4.03 8.11
N LEU A 84 -9.57 2.86 7.54
CA LEU A 84 -8.60 1.90 8.06
C LEU A 84 -7.17 2.47 8.02
N SER A 85 -6.77 3.08 6.92
CA SER A 85 -5.44 3.71 6.79
C SER A 85 -5.27 4.85 7.78
N LEU A 86 -6.29 5.69 7.95
CA LEU A 86 -6.26 6.79 8.91
C LEU A 86 -6.17 6.25 10.35
N ALA A 87 -7.00 5.26 10.70
CA ALA A 87 -6.97 4.64 12.02
C ALA A 87 -5.61 4.02 12.34
N VAL A 88 -5.03 3.25 11.41
CA VAL A 88 -3.71 2.64 11.58
C VAL A 88 -2.63 3.71 11.75
N THR A 89 -2.66 4.77 10.94
CA THR A 89 -1.67 5.86 11.04
C THR A 89 -1.77 6.59 12.36
N LEU A 90 -2.97 7.01 12.77
CA LEU A 90 -3.18 7.70 14.04
C LEU A 90 -2.79 6.82 15.25
N LEU A 91 -3.16 5.55 15.19
CA LEU A 91 -2.80 4.59 16.23
C LEU A 91 -1.28 4.40 16.31
N SER A 92 -0.61 4.29 15.16
CA SER A 92 0.86 4.17 15.11
C SER A 92 1.55 5.41 15.65
N LEU A 93 1.13 6.61 15.28
CA LEU A 93 1.70 7.86 15.78
C LEU A 93 1.55 8.00 17.30
N HIS A 94 0.48 7.42 17.88
CA HIS A 94 0.27 7.44 19.33
C HIS A 94 1.03 6.36 20.08
N ILE A 95 1.11 5.15 19.51
CA ILE A 95 1.69 3.97 20.18
C ILE A 95 3.22 3.95 20.05
N VAL A 96 3.76 4.26 18.86
CA VAL A 96 5.20 4.15 18.59
C VAL A 96 6.07 4.94 19.60
N PRO A 97 5.73 6.19 19.96
CA PRO A 97 6.52 6.93 20.97
C PRO A 97 6.48 6.34 22.39
N LEU A 98 5.48 5.50 22.68
CA LEU A 98 5.33 4.85 24.00
C LEU A 98 6.09 3.52 24.08
N LEU A 99 6.59 3.00 22.96
CA LEU A 99 7.31 1.73 22.92
C LEU A 99 8.75 1.93 23.42
N ASN A 100 9.19 1.06 24.33
CA ASN A 100 10.59 0.95 24.62
C ASN A 100 11.30 0.13 23.51
N PHE A 101 12.63 0.25 23.45
CA PHE A 101 13.44 -0.37 22.41
C PHE A 101 13.23 -1.90 22.29
N ILE A 102 13.14 -2.60 23.43
CA ILE A 102 12.95 -4.06 23.46
C ILE A 102 11.58 -4.45 22.88
N THR A 103 10.52 -3.74 23.28
CA THR A 103 9.17 -4.00 22.77
C THR A 103 9.07 -3.71 21.27
N ALA A 104 9.71 -2.63 20.81
CA ALA A 104 9.78 -2.30 19.39
C ALA A 104 10.49 -3.41 18.59
N LEU A 105 11.61 -3.93 19.08
CA LEU A 105 12.32 -5.05 18.47
C LEU A 105 11.44 -6.32 18.38
N ILE A 106 10.77 -6.67 19.46
CA ILE A 106 9.87 -7.84 19.49
C ILE A 106 8.76 -7.69 18.45
N LEU A 107 8.11 -6.52 18.41
CA LEU A 107 7.04 -6.24 17.44
C LEU A 107 7.56 -6.26 15.99
N MET A 108 8.78 -5.76 15.75
CA MET A 108 9.42 -5.82 14.44
C MET A 108 9.67 -7.27 14.00
N PHE A 109 10.20 -8.12 14.90
CA PHE A 109 10.44 -9.53 14.60
C PHE A 109 9.15 -10.30 14.33
N VAL A 110 8.14 -10.10 15.18
CA VAL A 110 6.82 -10.74 15.01
C VAL A 110 6.17 -10.28 13.73
N GLY A 111 6.14 -8.98 13.46
CA GLY A 111 5.57 -8.41 12.24
C GLY A 111 6.27 -8.92 10.97
N SER A 112 7.60 -8.93 10.96
CA SER A 112 8.39 -9.47 9.85
C SER A 112 8.11 -10.95 9.62
N SER A 113 8.01 -11.75 10.67
CA SER A 113 7.68 -13.17 10.58
C SER A 113 6.29 -13.42 9.98
N ILE A 114 5.30 -12.62 10.39
CA ILE A 114 3.94 -12.68 9.83
C ILE A 114 3.94 -12.31 8.35
N ILE A 115 4.65 -11.24 7.98
CA ILE A 115 4.77 -10.81 6.59
C ILE A 115 5.41 -11.91 5.75
N LEU A 116 6.51 -12.51 6.20
CA LEU A 116 7.20 -13.61 5.52
C LEU A 116 6.30 -14.85 5.32
N ALA A 117 5.42 -15.11 6.29
CA ALA A 117 4.52 -16.26 6.23
C ALA A 117 3.33 -16.04 5.27
N ILE A 118 2.82 -14.81 5.20
CA ILE A 118 1.56 -14.51 4.49
C ILE A 118 1.81 -13.85 3.13
N ALA A 119 2.84 -13.04 2.99
CA ALA A 119 3.09 -12.28 1.76
C ALA A 119 3.80 -13.10 0.66
N PRO A 120 3.56 -12.80 -0.62
CA PRO A 120 2.57 -11.87 -1.14
C PRO A 120 1.17 -12.47 -1.16
N THR A 121 0.15 -11.63 -0.92
CA THR A 121 -1.25 -12.08 -1.03
C THR A 121 -1.75 -11.90 -2.47
N ASN A 122 -2.33 -12.95 -3.05
CA ASN A 122 -3.01 -12.83 -4.33
C ASN A 122 -4.47 -12.43 -4.09
N SER A 123 -4.88 -11.28 -4.60
CA SER A 123 -6.28 -10.86 -4.54
C SER A 123 -7.00 -11.28 -5.83
N PRO A 124 -8.28 -11.65 -5.75
CA PRO A 124 -9.08 -12.04 -6.94
C PRO A 124 -9.11 -10.98 -8.05
N GLN A 125 -8.77 -9.73 -7.71
CA GLN A 125 -8.78 -8.59 -8.63
C GLN A 125 -7.45 -8.40 -9.38
N MET A 126 -6.38 -9.06 -8.97
CA MET A 126 -5.05 -8.89 -9.58
C MET A 126 -4.64 -10.00 -10.53
N HIS A 127 -5.30 -11.16 -10.47
CA HIS A 127 -5.06 -12.31 -11.35
C HIS A 127 -3.56 -12.62 -11.59
N LEU A 128 -2.74 -12.51 -10.52
CA LEU A 128 -1.31 -12.78 -10.62
C LEU A 128 -1.08 -14.25 -11.00
N THR A 129 -0.20 -14.45 -11.98
CA THR A 129 0.24 -15.77 -12.39
C THR A 129 1.17 -16.40 -11.33
N GLU A 130 1.30 -17.73 -11.32
CA GLU A 130 2.19 -18.45 -10.40
C GLU A 130 3.66 -17.99 -10.54
N THR A 131 4.07 -17.61 -11.74
CA THR A 131 5.43 -17.10 -12.01
C THR A 131 5.66 -15.74 -11.37
N GLU A 132 4.69 -14.83 -11.45
CA GLU A 132 4.75 -13.50 -10.84
C GLU A 132 4.70 -13.60 -9.30
N MET A 133 3.87 -14.48 -8.76
CA MET A 133 3.83 -14.78 -7.32
C MET A 133 5.17 -15.31 -6.81
N THR A 134 5.82 -16.17 -7.56
CA THR A 134 7.13 -16.73 -7.18
C THR A 134 8.23 -15.67 -7.21
N ALA A 135 8.22 -14.80 -8.21
CA ALA A 135 9.14 -13.66 -8.29
C ALA A 135 8.95 -12.69 -7.12
N MET A 136 7.70 -12.34 -6.78
CA MET A 136 7.38 -11.48 -5.64
C MET A 136 7.81 -12.11 -4.30
N ARG A 137 7.58 -13.41 -4.10
CA ARG A 137 8.04 -14.12 -2.89
C ARG A 137 9.55 -14.06 -2.72
N LYS A 138 10.31 -14.17 -3.82
CA LYS A 138 11.77 -14.04 -3.78
C LYS A 138 12.19 -12.64 -3.33
N HIS A 139 11.56 -11.58 -3.84
CA HIS A 139 11.86 -10.20 -3.44
C HIS A 139 11.50 -9.92 -1.98
N VAL A 140 10.33 -10.38 -1.50
CA VAL A 140 9.91 -10.25 -0.11
C VAL A 140 10.92 -10.92 0.84
N ARG A 141 11.39 -12.13 0.50
CA ARG A 141 12.41 -12.85 1.30
C ARG A 141 13.73 -12.10 1.35
N ILE A 142 14.21 -11.58 0.24
CA ILE A 142 15.48 -10.82 0.18
C ILE A 142 15.38 -9.56 1.06
N LEU A 143 14.29 -8.81 0.95
CA LEU A 143 14.06 -7.59 1.75
C LEU A 143 13.98 -7.88 3.25
N SER A 144 13.32 -8.96 3.65
CA SER A 144 13.26 -9.37 5.04
C SER A 144 14.63 -9.76 5.60
N LEU A 145 15.47 -10.40 4.79
CA LEU A 145 16.84 -10.78 5.20
C LEU A 145 17.75 -9.56 5.35
N ILE A 146 17.60 -8.54 4.52
CA ILE A 146 18.37 -7.28 4.63
C ILE A 146 18.01 -6.54 5.93
N HIS A 147 16.73 -6.52 6.33
CA HIS A 147 16.31 -5.88 7.58
C HIS A 147 16.79 -6.59 8.85
N ILE A 148 17.18 -7.85 8.78
CA ILE A 148 17.69 -8.63 9.91
C ILE A 148 19.22 -8.52 10.01
N SER A 149 19.92 -8.09 8.96
CA SER A 149 21.39 -8.05 8.92
C SER A 149 22.01 -6.68 9.25
N GLU A 150 21.22 -5.64 9.51
CA GLU A 150 21.63 -4.34 10.06
C GLU A 150 21.31 -4.24 11.55
#